data_3f7a2d48fee5f0feebb4389aa3224cae
#
_entry.id   3f7a2d48fee5f0feebb4389aa3224cae
#
_cell.length_a   1.000
_cell.length_b   1.000
_cell.length_c   1.000
_cell.angle_alpha   90.00
_cell.angle_beta   90.00
_cell.angle_gamma   90.00
#
_symmetry.space_group_name_H-M   'P 1'
#
loop_
_entity.id
_entity.type
_entity.pdbx_description
1 polymer ?
#
loop_
_entity_poly.entity_id
_entity_poly.type
_entity_poly.pdbx_seq_one_letter_code
_entity_poly.pdbx_strand_id
1 'polypeptide(L)'
;MGMVHLLTDEDSGPENRPIAVLDRDYVSSETCRSCHPSNYDSWHASYHRTMTQVASTDTVAVDLDGFSQQLAGKIYRVFRDGATYRVQDRAVDGPTNAWTPSRQIMLLTGSHNLQMYWLESGEGRSMEPFPFAYNIHEDRWAPAHDTFLLPPDFGAQVGHHNTIGEWNQACMDCHTTYARPRYVDGLAFDSHVVEFGISCEACHSGGAEHIEANRNPLRRYAKHFSEGGDDTMVDPMDLDGPRSTLACGQCHSVWGFRSVEDKLAWNQEGTQYQPGDDKLVLRWMMEPTMADATDELRRDLQNYNAGYFDNRFWPDGMVRVTGREMNGVVESPCFDGGEYSCMSCHEMHPDDPKPEVLASWRAGQMRTDHGNTNQDCLQCHGEIERDIAAHTFHTPESVGSNCYDCHMPHTSYGLLRGVRSHQVSSPTSRESIDTGRPNACNLCHLDETLEWTANHLHNWYGQEKPDFEADDRNVAAAVNWLLKGDAGQRAVVTWNMGRPEAQAASGTDWMYPVLSLNLNDPYAAVRFITYATLRDLPGMADFEYEYVGDESVTKPRVKVAYEKWFNEIRPKDHVFEPTTLLQPNGLFQPGEVARMLELRDNRPIFLAE
;
A
#
# COMPACT_ATOMS: atom_id res chain seq x y z
N MET A 1 -17.57 7.96 50.62
CA MET A 1 -17.23 9.11 49.77
C MET A 1 -15.73 9.11 49.58
N GLY A 2 -15.26 8.44 48.60
CA GLY A 2 -13.87 8.45 48.13
C GLY A 2 -13.89 9.11 46.77
N MET A 3 -13.37 10.32 46.72
CA MET A 3 -13.25 11.13 45.54
C MET A 3 -12.14 10.48 44.70
N VAL A 4 -12.51 9.74 43.66
CA VAL A 4 -11.58 9.31 42.62
C VAL A 4 -11.18 10.58 41.90
N HIS A 5 -9.96 11.06 42.13
CA HIS A 5 -9.31 11.99 41.25
C HIS A 5 -9.13 11.24 39.90
N LEU A 6 -10.02 11.51 38.97
CA LEU A 6 -9.69 11.40 37.57
C LEU A 6 -8.51 12.35 37.38
N LEU A 7 -7.33 11.79 37.22
CA LEU A 7 -6.16 12.48 36.73
C LEU A 7 -6.51 12.86 35.28
N THR A 8 -7.07 14.04 35.10
CA THR A 8 -6.85 14.80 33.90
C THR A 8 -5.39 15.24 33.95
N ASP A 9 -4.45 14.33 33.72
CA ASP A 9 -3.16 14.73 33.16
C ASP A 9 -3.49 15.24 31.78
N GLU A 10 -3.76 16.55 31.68
CA GLU A 10 -3.41 17.31 30.51
C GLU A 10 -1.88 17.19 30.43
N ASP A 11 -1.41 16.09 29.88
CA ASP A 11 -0.06 16.02 29.38
C ASP A 11 -0.03 17.03 28.24
N SER A 12 0.32 18.26 28.60
CA SER A 12 0.63 19.33 27.66
C SER A 12 1.90 18.91 26.94
N GLY A 13 1.77 17.91 26.08
CA GLY A 13 2.84 17.47 25.19
C GLY A 13 3.48 18.69 24.52
N PRO A 14 4.68 18.56 23.96
CA PRO A 14 5.40 19.71 23.41
C PRO A 14 4.48 20.51 22.47
N GLU A 15 4.50 21.83 22.59
CA GLU A 15 3.63 22.77 21.84
C GLU A 15 3.77 22.63 20.30
N ASN A 16 4.82 21.95 19.84
CA ASN A 16 5.19 21.78 18.45
C ASN A 16 4.94 20.36 17.89
N ARG A 17 4.11 19.54 18.56
CA ARG A 17 3.73 18.20 18.11
C ARG A 17 2.24 17.94 18.36
N PRO A 18 1.54 17.22 17.47
CA PRO A 18 0.22 16.65 17.79
C PRO A 18 0.22 15.91 19.11
N ILE A 19 -0.88 15.97 19.84
CA ILE A 19 -1.01 15.39 21.19
C ILE A 19 -2.09 14.33 21.23
N ALA A 20 -1.89 13.35 22.13
CA ALA A 20 -2.93 12.38 22.49
C ALA A 20 -3.80 12.98 23.60
N VAL A 21 -5.11 13.08 23.33
CA VAL A 21 -6.11 13.62 24.27
C VAL A 21 -7.35 12.75 24.22
N LEU A 22 -7.66 12.08 25.33
CA LEU A 22 -8.91 11.33 25.44
C LEU A 22 -10.10 12.28 25.29
N ASP A 23 -11.04 11.89 24.49
CA ASP A 23 -12.24 12.67 24.18
C ASP A 23 -13.44 11.76 23.96
N ARG A 24 -14.64 12.29 24.16
CA ARG A 24 -15.88 11.54 24.11
C ARG A 24 -15.81 10.31 25.03
N ASP A 25 -16.17 9.13 24.50
CA ASP A 25 -16.25 7.87 25.22
C ASP A 25 -14.99 7.00 25.08
N TYR A 26 -13.89 7.57 24.57
CA TYR A 26 -12.61 6.86 24.38
C TYR A 26 -11.80 6.76 25.69
N VAL A 27 -11.16 5.61 25.92
CA VAL A 27 -10.50 5.29 27.19
C VAL A 27 -9.04 4.85 27.09
N SER A 28 -8.52 4.69 25.92
CA SER A 28 -7.21 4.13 25.53
C SER A 28 -7.04 2.62 25.65
N SER A 29 -6.20 2.07 24.78
CA SER A 29 -5.89 0.63 24.70
C SER A 29 -5.27 0.07 25.97
N GLU A 30 -4.49 0.85 26.73
CA GLU A 30 -3.90 0.39 27.99
C GLU A 30 -4.98 0.06 29.04
N THR A 31 -6.11 0.73 28.99
CA THR A 31 -7.25 0.43 29.89
C THR A 31 -7.87 -0.93 29.56
N CYS A 32 -7.94 -1.30 28.27
CA CYS A 32 -8.49 -2.57 27.78
C CYS A 32 -7.65 -3.77 28.24
N ARG A 33 -6.32 -3.60 28.31
CA ARG A 33 -5.35 -4.63 28.68
C ARG A 33 -5.68 -5.37 29.97
N SER A 34 -6.24 -4.68 30.95
CA SER A 34 -6.54 -5.26 32.27
C SER A 34 -7.56 -6.41 32.21
N CYS A 35 -8.46 -6.40 31.22
CA CYS A 35 -9.49 -7.42 31.05
C CYS A 35 -9.25 -8.28 29.79
N HIS A 36 -8.59 -7.76 28.77
CA HIS A 36 -8.33 -8.39 27.48
C HIS A 36 -6.82 -8.53 27.18
N PRO A 37 -6.01 -9.21 28.03
CA PRO A 37 -4.56 -9.22 27.87
C PRO A 37 -4.11 -9.91 26.56
N SER A 38 -4.75 -10.99 26.12
CA SER A 38 -4.38 -11.69 24.88
C SER A 38 -4.68 -10.87 23.63
N ASN A 39 -5.85 -10.22 23.59
CA ASN A 39 -6.21 -9.32 22.47
C ASN A 39 -5.30 -8.08 22.45
N TYR A 40 -4.94 -7.57 23.63
CA TYR A 40 -3.96 -6.49 23.73
C TYR A 40 -2.59 -6.92 23.21
N ASP A 41 -2.10 -8.11 23.54
CA ASP A 41 -0.78 -8.59 23.13
C ASP A 41 -0.71 -8.81 21.60
N SER A 42 -1.76 -9.36 20.98
CA SER A 42 -1.83 -9.51 19.52
C SER A 42 -1.91 -8.14 18.81
N TRP A 43 -2.79 -7.25 19.26
CA TRP A 43 -2.86 -5.89 18.74
C TRP A 43 -1.52 -5.15 18.90
N HIS A 44 -0.89 -5.26 20.08
CA HIS A 44 0.38 -4.60 20.36
C HIS A 44 1.52 -5.08 19.46
N ALA A 45 1.46 -6.33 18.97
CA ALA A 45 2.39 -6.89 18.01
C ALA A 45 2.09 -6.47 16.55
N SER A 46 0.90 -5.93 16.28
CA SER A 46 0.45 -5.58 14.92
C SER A 46 1.10 -4.30 14.38
N TYR A 47 1.11 -4.17 13.06
CA TYR A 47 1.52 -2.93 12.39
C TYR A 47 0.48 -1.81 12.51
N HIS A 48 -0.79 -2.12 12.79
CA HIS A 48 -1.81 -1.12 13.09
C HIS A 48 -1.39 -0.25 14.28
N ARG A 49 -0.97 -0.86 15.38
CA ARG A 49 -0.50 -0.13 16.55
C ARG A 49 0.67 0.81 16.25
N THR A 50 1.61 0.38 15.41
CA THR A 50 2.84 1.13 15.13
C THR A 50 2.74 2.00 13.87
N MET A 51 1.52 2.18 13.34
CA MET A 51 1.28 2.97 12.13
C MET A 51 1.71 4.43 12.30
N THR A 52 1.49 5.04 13.47
CA THR A 52 2.13 6.31 13.89
C THR A 52 2.67 6.17 15.30
N GLN A 53 3.89 6.66 15.52
CA GLN A 53 4.56 6.64 16.81
C GLN A 53 5.25 7.97 17.09
N VAL A 54 5.37 8.33 18.37
CA VAL A 54 6.28 9.40 18.79
C VAL A 54 7.72 8.95 18.52
N ALA A 55 8.49 9.81 17.88
CA ALA A 55 9.87 9.49 17.51
C ALA A 55 10.78 9.40 18.73
N SER A 56 11.48 8.31 18.86
CA SER A 56 12.48 8.04 19.89
C SER A 56 13.50 7.01 19.42
N THR A 57 14.56 6.81 20.18
CA THR A 57 15.55 5.75 19.92
C THR A 57 14.95 4.34 19.92
N ASP A 58 13.79 4.14 20.55
CA ASP A 58 13.14 2.83 20.68
C ASP A 58 12.11 2.57 19.57
N THR A 59 11.69 3.62 18.84
CA THR A 59 10.62 3.53 17.84
C THR A 59 11.11 3.63 16.40
N VAL A 60 12.34 4.09 16.19
CA VAL A 60 12.96 4.14 14.86
C VAL A 60 13.34 2.74 14.37
N ALA A 61 13.12 2.48 13.07
CA ALA A 61 13.49 1.22 12.44
C ALA A 61 15.01 1.06 12.26
N VAL A 62 15.74 2.17 12.22
CA VAL A 62 17.19 2.24 12.09
C VAL A 62 17.75 3.36 12.94
N ASP A 63 18.98 3.24 13.45
CA ASP A 63 19.61 4.36 14.15
C ASP A 63 19.89 5.49 13.16
N LEU A 64 19.34 6.67 13.45
CA LEU A 64 19.45 7.85 12.59
C LEU A 64 20.72 8.66 12.85
N ASP A 65 21.47 8.36 13.92
CA ASP A 65 22.66 9.12 14.28
C ASP A 65 23.76 8.97 13.21
N GLY A 66 24.28 10.09 12.75
CA GLY A 66 25.28 10.13 11.69
C GLY A 66 24.71 10.02 10.26
N PHE A 67 23.39 9.94 10.08
CA PHE A 67 22.80 10.05 8.73
C PHE A 67 23.27 11.31 8.04
N SER A 68 23.71 11.19 6.79
CA SER A 68 24.04 12.34 5.94
C SER A 68 23.83 11.99 4.47
N GLN A 69 22.89 12.68 3.82
CA GLN A 69 22.62 12.51 2.39
C GLN A 69 22.32 13.84 1.71
N GLN A 70 22.56 13.86 0.39
CA GLN A 70 22.27 15.01 -0.46
C GLN A 70 20.98 14.79 -1.23
N LEU A 71 20.13 15.84 -1.28
CA LEU A 71 18.92 15.85 -2.09
C LEU A 71 18.59 17.29 -2.50
N ALA A 72 18.21 17.50 -3.76
CA ALA A 72 17.72 18.79 -4.29
C ALA A 72 18.62 20.00 -3.93
N GLY A 73 19.94 19.84 -4.09
CA GLY A 73 20.92 20.90 -3.83
C GLY A 73 21.20 21.19 -2.35
N LYS A 74 20.69 20.37 -1.44
CA LYS A 74 20.93 20.45 0.00
C LYS A 74 21.62 19.20 0.50
N ILE A 75 22.40 19.32 1.57
CA ILE A 75 22.91 18.22 2.38
C ILE A 75 22.13 18.21 3.69
N TYR A 76 21.52 17.09 4.00
CA TYR A 76 20.82 16.83 5.25
C TYR A 76 21.72 16.03 6.17
N ARG A 77 21.63 16.28 7.47
CA ARG A 77 22.23 15.43 8.50
C ARG A 77 21.30 15.24 9.67
N VAL A 78 21.39 14.08 10.28
CA VAL A 78 20.67 13.74 11.52
C VAL A 78 21.69 13.43 12.60
N PHE A 79 21.40 13.85 13.81
CA PHE A 79 22.20 13.54 14.98
C PHE A 79 21.30 13.29 16.19
N ARG A 80 21.79 12.48 17.11
CA ARG A 80 21.10 12.15 18.35
C ARG A 80 21.17 13.31 19.34
N ASP A 81 20.06 13.57 20.03
CA ASP A 81 19.94 14.52 21.14
C ASP A 81 19.17 13.84 22.30
N GLY A 82 19.90 13.21 23.21
CA GLY A 82 19.32 12.37 24.27
C GLY A 82 18.60 11.15 23.70
N ALA A 83 17.30 11.05 23.96
CA ALA A 83 16.42 9.97 23.43
C ALA A 83 15.72 10.36 22.11
N THR A 84 16.06 11.52 21.53
CA THR A 84 15.44 12.05 20.32
C THR A 84 16.47 12.26 19.22
N TYR A 85 16.00 12.64 18.03
CA TYR A 85 16.83 12.95 16.87
C TYR A 85 16.54 14.36 16.35
N ARG A 86 17.57 15.02 15.86
CA ARG A 86 17.49 16.36 15.28
C ARG A 86 18.08 16.39 13.88
N VAL A 87 17.47 17.18 13.02
CA VAL A 87 17.84 17.35 11.61
C VAL A 87 18.37 18.76 11.39
N GLN A 88 19.39 18.88 10.57
CA GLN A 88 19.87 20.14 9.98
C GLN A 88 20.11 19.95 8.49
N ASP A 89 19.96 21.00 7.73
CA ASP A 89 20.33 21.03 6.32
C ASP A 89 21.22 22.25 6.00
N ARG A 90 21.93 22.17 4.89
CA ARG A 90 22.66 23.28 4.29
C ARG A 90 22.71 23.15 2.77
N ALA A 91 22.91 24.25 2.07
CA ALA A 91 23.15 24.19 0.62
C ALA A 91 24.48 23.45 0.33
N VAL A 92 24.50 22.65 -0.75
CA VAL A 92 25.70 21.91 -1.20
C VAL A 92 26.84 22.88 -1.49
N ASP A 93 26.56 23.94 -2.25
CA ASP A 93 27.54 24.97 -2.66
C ASP A 93 27.76 26.06 -1.61
N GLY A 94 27.10 25.96 -0.44
CA GLY A 94 27.22 26.91 0.66
C GLY A 94 28.41 26.62 1.57
N PRO A 95 28.73 27.56 2.48
CA PRO A 95 29.78 27.34 3.47
C PRO A 95 29.54 26.07 4.29
N THR A 96 30.58 25.30 4.55
CA THR A 96 30.49 24.00 5.23
C THR A 96 29.95 24.08 6.67
N ASN A 97 29.97 25.24 7.28
CA ASN A 97 29.45 25.54 8.62
C ASN A 97 28.09 26.26 8.63
N ALA A 98 27.48 26.51 7.47
CA ALA A 98 26.20 27.21 7.34
C ALA A 98 24.99 26.28 7.49
N TRP A 99 24.95 25.54 8.58
CA TRP A 99 23.80 24.69 8.90
C TRP A 99 22.60 25.50 9.37
N THR A 100 21.40 25.09 8.95
CA THR A 100 20.14 25.63 9.47
C THR A 100 20.01 25.38 10.98
N PRO A 101 19.15 26.12 11.70
CA PRO A 101 18.74 25.71 13.05
C PRO A 101 18.25 24.26 13.04
N SER A 102 18.59 23.51 14.08
CA SER A 102 18.17 22.09 14.15
C SER A 102 16.68 21.99 14.47
N ARG A 103 16.01 21.03 13.80
CA ARG A 103 14.60 20.69 14.01
C ARG A 103 14.50 19.26 14.55
N GLN A 104 13.59 19.02 15.46
CA GLN A 104 13.40 17.70 16.03
C GLN A 104 12.54 16.83 15.12
N ILE A 105 12.88 15.54 15.03
CA ILE A 105 11.97 14.50 14.49
C ILE A 105 10.96 14.19 15.58
N MET A 106 9.68 14.44 15.29
CA MET A 106 8.59 14.39 16.28
C MET A 106 7.77 13.13 16.19
N LEU A 107 7.45 12.70 14.96
CA LEU A 107 6.61 11.53 14.70
C LEU A 107 7.25 10.65 13.63
N LEU A 108 6.85 9.38 13.64
CA LEU A 108 7.15 8.37 12.64
C LEU A 108 5.84 7.84 12.08
N THR A 109 5.80 7.53 10.80
CA THR A 109 4.65 6.85 10.15
C THR A 109 5.15 5.63 9.40
N GLY A 110 4.49 4.48 9.65
CA GLY A 110 4.85 3.20 9.08
C GLY A 110 5.95 2.46 9.86
N SER A 111 5.87 1.13 9.83
CA SER A 111 6.80 0.24 10.54
C SER A 111 6.93 -1.14 9.89
N HIS A 112 6.28 -1.35 8.74
CA HIS A 112 6.29 -2.63 8.02
C HIS A 112 7.22 -2.57 6.80
N ASN A 113 6.90 -1.73 5.82
CA ASN A 113 7.66 -1.64 4.56
C ASN A 113 8.57 -0.43 4.53
N LEU A 114 8.02 0.71 4.87
CA LEU A 114 8.69 2.00 4.90
C LEU A 114 8.46 2.67 6.25
N GLN A 115 9.42 3.49 6.67
CA GLN A 115 9.24 4.40 7.78
C GLN A 115 9.51 5.84 7.31
N MET A 116 8.49 6.69 7.47
CA MET A 116 8.52 8.12 7.18
C MET A 116 8.76 8.89 8.48
N TYR A 117 9.37 10.07 8.38
CA TYR A 117 9.75 10.88 9.53
C TYR A 117 9.16 12.29 9.40
N TRP A 118 8.67 12.83 10.50
CA TRP A 118 8.00 14.12 10.55
C TRP A 118 8.70 15.07 11.53
N LEU A 119 9.04 16.25 11.03
CA LEU A 119 9.77 17.27 11.75
C LEU A 119 8.81 18.30 12.36
N GLU A 120 9.22 18.93 13.45
CA GLU A 120 8.62 20.18 13.90
C GLU A 120 8.71 21.24 12.79
N SER A 121 7.59 21.90 12.48
CA SER A 121 7.55 22.92 11.42
C SER A 121 7.83 24.33 11.93
N GLY A 122 7.63 24.57 13.22
CA GLY A 122 7.60 25.91 13.80
C GLY A 122 6.23 26.60 13.69
N GLU A 123 5.24 25.97 13.07
CA GLU A 123 3.87 26.45 12.87
C GLU A 123 2.89 25.66 13.74
N GLY A 124 2.78 25.99 15.01
CA GLY A 124 1.94 25.27 15.97
C GLY A 124 2.31 23.79 16.06
N ARG A 125 1.31 22.91 15.94
CA ARG A 125 1.46 21.43 15.96
C ARG A 125 1.53 20.82 14.56
N SER A 126 1.83 21.64 13.54
CA SER A 126 1.97 21.18 12.16
C SER A 126 3.25 20.37 11.98
N MET A 127 3.16 19.31 11.19
CA MET A 127 4.30 18.45 10.86
C MET A 127 4.83 18.78 9.47
N GLU A 128 6.15 18.76 9.33
CA GLU A 128 6.85 18.85 8.04
C GLU A 128 7.52 17.51 7.72
N PRO A 129 7.38 16.95 6.50
CA PRO A 129 8.03 15.70 6.17
C PRO A 129 9.56 15.86 6.11
N PHE A 130 10.28 14.91 6.69
CA PHE A 130 11.69 14.70 6.39
C PHE A 130 11.80 14.13 4.96
N PRO A 131 12.66 14.65 4.09
CA PRO A 131 12.62 14.30 2.68
C PRO A 131 13.16 12.92 2.33
N PHE A 132 13.43 12.09 3.33
CA PHE A 132 13.87 10.70 3.15
C PHE A 132 12.99 9.75 3.94
N ALA A 133 12.73 8.59 3.34
CA ALA A 133 12.11 7.43 3.98
C ALA A 133 13.14 6.30 4.11
N TYR A 134 12.97 5.46 5.11
CA TYR A 134 13.75 4.26 5.28
C TYR A 134 12.97 3.04 4.80
N ASN A 135 13.52 2.32 3.80
CA ASN A 135 12.98 1.05 3.36
C ASN A 135 13.50 -0.06 4.28
N ILE A 136 12.59 -0.61 5.09
CA ILE A 136 12.92 -1.57 6.15
C ILE A 136 13.40 -2.90 5.57
N HIS A 137 12.81 -3.37 4.47
CA HIS A 137 13.17 -4.64 3.87
C HIS A 137 14.50 -4.61 3.13
N GLU A 138 14.81 -3.46 2.52
CA GLU A 138 16.03 -3.27 1.74
C GLU A 138 17.19 -2.70 2.56
N ASP A 139 16.96 -2.38 3.84
CA ASP A 139 17.93 -1.73 4.74
C ASP A 139 18.59 -0.51 4.10
N ARG A 140 17.77 0.38 3.52
CA ARG A 140 18.28 1.54 2.79
C ARG A 140 17.38 2.76 2.84
N TRP A 141 18.02 3.91 2.70
CA TRP A 141 17.35 5.20 2.55
C TRP A 141 16.94 5.48 1.11
N ALA A 142 15.80 6.12 0.94
CA ALA A 142 15.30 6.64 -0.32
C ALA A 142 14.75 8.06 -0.14
N PRO A 143 14.79 8.92 -1.15
CA PRO A 143 13.97 10.13 -1.13
C PRO A 143 12.50 9.73 -0.96
N ALA A 144 11.79 10.39 -0.04
CA ALA A 144 10.42 10.01 0.32
C ALA A 144 9.46 10.01 -0.89
N HIS A 145 9.59 11.01 -1.77
CA HIS A 145 8.76 11.09 -2.98
C HIS A 145 9.07 10.00 -4.02
N ASP A 146 10.28 9.41 -4.01
CA ASP A 146 10.67 8.34 -4.93
C ASP A 146 10.14 6.95 -4.49
N THR A 147 9.53 6.86 -3.30
CA THR A 147 8.86 5.64 -2.84
C THR A 147 7.45 5.48 -3.42
N PHE A 148 6.90 6.55 -3.97
CA PHE A 148 5.63 6.57 -4.66
C PHE A 148 5.84 6.62 -6.18
N LEU A 149 4.83 6.25 -6.96
CA LEU A 149 4.82 6.50 -8.39
C LEU A 149 4.39 7.95 -8.63
N LEU A 150 5.35 8.84 -8.66
CA LEU A 150 5.16 10.27 -8.91
C LEU A 150 5.91 10.67 -10.19
N PRO A 151 5.34 11.56 -11.02
CA PRO A 151 6.02 12.06 -12.21
C PRO A 151 7.41 12.63 -11.88
N PRO A 152 8.41 12.49 -12.78
CA PRO A 152 9.79 12.85 -12.50
C PRO A 152 10.01 14.30 -12.07
N ASP A 153 9.16 15.21 -12.54
CA ASP A 153 9.21 16.64 -12.25
C ASP A 153 8.29 17.08 -11.08
N PHE A 154 7.60 16.13 -10.44
CA PHE A 154 6.66 16.40 -9.36
C PHE A 154 7.32 17.14 -8.20
N GLY A 155 8.48 16.69 -7.74
CA GLY A 155 9.23 17.35 -6.66
C GLY A 155 9.67 18.77 -6.99
N ALA A 156 9.92 19.08 -8.26
CA ALA A 156 10.25 20.42 -8.73
C ALA A 156 9.01 21.32 -8.82
N GLN A 157 7.83 20.76 -9.13
CA GLN A 157 6.57 21.49 -9.27
C GLN A 157 5.97 21.86 -7.91
N VAL A 158 6.00 20.93 -6.94
CA VAL A 158 5.36 21.13 -5.63
C VAL A 158 6.26 21.87 -4.64
N GLY A 159 7.57 21.79 -4.81
CA GLY A 159 8.57 22.35 -3.89
C GLY A 159 8.51 21.67 -2.51
N HIS A 160 9.66 21.38 -1.92
CA HIS A 160 9.74 20.69 -0.62
C HIS A 160 9.12 21.47 0.55
N HIS A 161 8.73 22.73 0.36
CA HIS A 161 8.16 23.60 1.40
C HIS A 161 6.63 23.62 1.44
N ASN A 162 5.94 23.05 0.46
CA ASN A 162 4.47 23.11 0.41
C ASN A 162 3.77 21.94 1.12
N THR A 163 4.50 21.15 1.88
CA THR A 163 4.02 19.94 2.54
C THR A 163 3.86 20.07 4.07
N ILE A 164 4.11 21.30 4.62
CA ILE A 164 3.81 21.58 6.03
C ILE A 164 2.32 21.38 6.28
N GLY A 165 1.98 20.57 7.28
CA GLY A 165 0.61 20.24 7.62
C GLY A 165 0.02 19.10 6.80
N GLU A 166 0.76 18.48 5.88
CA GLU A 166 0.28 17.33 5.10
C GLU A 166 -0.11 16.17 6.01
N TRP A 167 0.74 15.83 6.99
CA TRP A 167 0.40 14.81 7.98
C TRP A 167 -0.89 15.15 8.73
N ASN A 168 -1.07 16.43 9.10
CA ASN A 168 -2.19 16.91 9.90
C ASN A 168 -3.54 16.86 9.17
N GLN A 169 -3.55 17.02 7.84
CA GLN A 169 -4.78 17.09 7.06
C GLN A 169 -5.07 15.84 6.21
N ALA A 170 -4.11 14.91 6.13
CA ALA A 170 -4.25 13.69 5.32
C ALA A 170 -3.84 12.44 6.09
N CYS A 171 -2.57 12.31 6.49
CA CYS A 171 -2.03 11.05 7.00
C CYS A 171 -2.65 10.65 8.35
N MET A 172 -2.84 11.61 9.28
CA MET A 172 -3.32 11.32 10.63
C MET A 172 -4.70 10.64 10.64
N ASP A 173 -5.51 10.86 9.63
CA ASP A 173 -6.86 10.33 9.58
C ASP A 173 -6.92 8.79 9.56
N CYS A 174 -6.04 8.16 8.78
CA CYS A 174 -5.93 6.71 8.67
C CYS A 174 -4.80 6.11 9.51
N HIS A 175 -3.90 6.94 10.04
CA HIS A 175 -2.71 6.49 10.75
C HIS A 175 -2.74 6.79 12.26
N THR A 176 -3.87 7.28 12.78
CA THR A 176 -4.12 7.49 14.21
C THR A 176 -5.55 7.16 14.57
N THR A 177 -5.85 7.06 15.86
CA THR A 177 -7.20 6.84 16.36
C THR A 177 -7.87 8.16 16.65
N TYR A 178 -9.04 8.37 16.06
CA TYR A 178 -9.89 9.56 16.23
C TYR A 178 -9.11 10.87 16.01
N ALA A 179 -8.68 11.07 14.76
CA ALA A 179 -7.92 12.24 14.34
C ALA A 179 -8.77 13.51 14.29
N ARG A 180 -8.25 14.60 14.86
CA ARG A 180 -8.81 15.95 14.78
C ARG A 180 -7.71 16.91 14.31
N PRO A 181 -7.67 17.29 13.03
CA PRO A 181 -6.65 18.18 12.50
C PRO A 181 -6.61 19.54 13.20
N ARG A 182 -7.78 20.15 13.49
CA ARG A 182 -7.93 21.43 14.18
C ARG A 182 -7.11 22.54 13.52
N TYR A 183 -7.38 22.76 12.24
CA TYR A 183 -6.79 23.87 11.50
C TYR A 183 -7.07 25.21 12.21
N VAL A 184 -6.04 26.01 12.40
CA VAL A 184 -6.13 27.32 13.05
C VAL A 184 -6.11 28.42 11.99
N ASP A 185 -4.98 28.63 11.33
CA ASP A 185 -4.83 29.57 10.21
C ASP A 185 -3.50 29.30 9.47
N GLY A 186 -3.35 29.86 8.27
CA GLY A 186 -2.12 29.76 7.49
C GLY A 186 -1.65 28.33 7.27
N LEU A 187 -0.58 27.92 7.93
CA LEU A 187 -0.05 26.55 7.95
C LEU A 187 -0.16 25.90 9.33
N ALA A 188 -0.82 26.57 10.29
CA ALA A 188 -0.88 26.15 11.69
C ALA A 188 -2.07 25.21 11.94
N PHE A 189 -1.77 24.09 12.61
CA PHE A 189 -2.73 23.15 13.15
C PHE A 189 -2.54 23.02 14.67
N ASP A 190 -3.63 22.73 15.39
CA ASP A 190 -3.62 22.31 16.80
C ASP A 190 -4.10 20.86 16.90
N SER A 191 -3.43 19.97 16.19
CA SER A 191 -3.90 18.59 15.97
C SER A 191 -3.92 17.74 17.23
N HIS A 192 -5.05 17.07 17.45
CA HIS A 192 -5.27 16.11 18.52
C HIS A 192 -5.62 14.74 17.96
N VAL A 193 -5.22 13.68 18.66
CA VAL A 193 -5.62 12.29 18.44
C VAL A 193 -6.07 11.68 19.75
N VAL A 194 -6.81 10.58 19.74
CA VAL A 194 -7.06 9.82 20.96
C VAL A 194 -5.82 8.97 21.28
N GLU A 195 -5.30 8.30 20.26
CA GLU A 195 -4.08 7.50 20.39
C GLU A 195 -3.26 7.58 19.09
N PHE A 196 -1.93 7.60 19.19
CA PHE A 196 -1.06 7.42 18.03
C PHE A 196 -1.10 5.96 17.58
N GLY A 197 -1.16 5.74 16.25
CA GLY A 197 -1.46 4.43 15.66
C GLY A 197 -2.95 4.09 15.75
N ILE A 198 -3.29 2.91 15.26
CA ILE A 198 -4.66 2.41 15.22
C ILE A 198 -4.88 1.57 16.46
N SER A 199 -5.70 2.09 17.39
CA SER A 199 -5.98 1.49 18.69
C SER A 199 -7.18 0.54 18.67
N CYS A 200 -7.45 -0.11 19.80
CA CYS A 200 -8.63 -0.96 19.99
C CYS A 200 -9.92 -0.25 19.58
N GLU A 201 -10.07 0.99 20.00
CA GLU A 201 -11.28 1.79 19.81
C GLU A 201 -11.48 2.30 18.38
N ALA A 202 -10.48 2.17 17.50
CA ALA A 202 -10.65 2.44 16.08
C ALA A 202 -11.53 1.39 15.38
N CYS A 203 -11.58 0.15 15.90
CA CYS A 203 -12.39 -0.95 15.41
C CYS A 203 -13.61 -1.26 16.28
N HIS A 204 -13.52 -0.97 17.59
CA HIS A 204 -14.52 -1.36 18.57
C HIS A 204 -15.39 -0.21 19.11
N SER A 205 -15.21 1.03 18.62
CA SER A 205 -15.82 2.25 19.16
C SER A 205 -15.32 2.62 20.56
N GLY A 206 -15.82 3.74 21.12
CA GLY A 206 -15.43 4.20 22.47
C GLY A 206 -15.81 3.23 23.57
N GLY A 207 -14.88 2.93 24.48
CA GLY A 207 -14.98 1.88 25.48
C GLY A 207 -15.56 2.30 26.83
N ALA A 208 -15.92 3.58 27.05
CA ALA A 208 -16.33 4.07 28.38
C ALA A 208 -17.59 3.39 28.90
N GLU A 209 -18.63 3.22 28.09
CA GLU A 209 -19.87 2.53 28.47
C GLU A 209 -19.61 1.05 28.79
N HIS A 210 -18.79 0.39 27.94
CA HIS A 210 -18.39 -1.00 28.14
C HIS A 210 -17.69 -1.20 29.50
N ILE A 211 -16.74 -0.34 29.83
CA ILE A 211 -16.03 -0.40 31.13
C ILE A 211 -17.00 -0.18 32.29
N GLU A 212 -17.87 0.83 32.23
CA GLU A 212 -18.82 1.12 33.29
C GLU A 212 -19.79 -0.05 33.50
N ALA A 213 -20.38 -0.58 32.43
CA ALA A 213 -21.29 -1.72 32.49
C ALA A 213 -20.59 -2.97 33.07
N ASN A 214 -19.35 -3.21 32.70
CA ASN A 214 -18.58 -4.39 33.10
C ASN A 214 -17.77 -4.22 34.40
N ARG A 215 -17.90 -3.09 35.11
CA ARG A 215 -17.44 -2.99 36.51
C ARG A 215 -18.16 -3.96 37.40
N ASN A 216 -19.40 -4.33 37.06
CA ASN A 216 -20.16 -5.34 37.79
C ASN A 216 -19.63 -6.77 37.47
N PRO A 217 -19.00 -7.47 38.42
CA PRO A 217 -18.45 -8.80 38.17
C PRO A 217 -19.52 -9.85 37.84
N LEU A 218 -20.76 -9.67 38.31
CA LEU A 218 -21.87 -10.57 38.00
C LEU A 218 -22.29 -10.47 36.52
N ARG A 219 -22.25 -9.26 35.96
CA ARG A 219 -22.49 -9.08 34.49
C ARG A 219 -21.40 -9.80 33.69
N ARG A 220 -20.11 -9.58 34.01
CA ARG A 220 -19.02 -10.27 33.34
C ARG A 220 -19.18 -11.78 33.39
N TYR A 221 -19.51 -12.31 34.55
CA TYR A 221 -19.72 -13.73 34.76
C TYR A 221 -20.91 -14.26 33.94
N ALA A 222 -22.01 -13.49 33.90
CA ALA A 222 -23.18 -13.85 33.12
C ALA A 222 -22.90 -13.86 31.61
N LYS A 223 -22.12 -12.90 31.08
CA LYS A 223 -21.74 -12.84 29.66
C LYS A 223 -20.89 -14.02 29.25
N HIS A 224 -20.04 -14.58 30.09
CA HIS A 224 -19.29 -15.82 29.80
C HIS A 224 -20.18 -17.06 29.52
N PHE A 225 -21.41 -17.04 29.96
CA PHE A 225 -22.37 -18.15 29.82
C PHE A 225 -23.54 -17.80 28.88
N SER A 226 -23.59 -16.58 28.36
CA SER A 226 -24.61 -16.16 27.39
C SER A 226 -24.09 -16.31 25.95
N GLU A 227 -24.95 -16.75 25.06
CA GLU A 227 -24.70 -16.63 23.62
C GLU A 227 -24.89 -15.16 23.20
N GLY A 228 -24.02 -14.66 22.31
CA GLY A 228 -24.03 -13.30 21.79
C GLY A 228 -23.03 -12.35 22.40
N GLY A 229 -22.61 -11.33 21.63
CA GLY A 229 -21.63 -10.32 22.02
C GLY A 229 -22.07 -9.40 23.16
N ASP A 230 -21.19 -8.50 23.58
CA ASP A 230 -21.51 -7.45 24.54
C ASP A 230 -22.12 -6.25 23.82
N ASP A 231 -23.38 -5.92 24.14
CA ASP A 231 -24.16 -4.83 23.55
C ASP A 231 -23.61 -3.42 23.86
N THR A 232 -22.60 -3.33 24.72
CA THR A 232 -21.94 -2.07 25.08
C THR A 232 -20.62 -1.85 24.34
N MET A 233 -20.24 -2.76 23.44
CA MET A 233 -19.03 -2.66 22.63
C MET A 233 -19.28 -3.30 21.25
N VAL A 234 -18.81 -2.68 20.20
CA VAL A 234 -18.92 -3.25 18.86
C VAL A 234 -17.85 -4.30 18.67
N ASP A 235 -18.23 -5.47 18.16
CA ASP A 235 -17.31 -6.45 17.59
C ASP A 235 -17.55 -6.53 16.08
N PRO A 236 -16.57 -6.18 15.24
CA PRO A 236 -16.71 -6.27 13.79
C PRO A 236 -17.07 -7.68 13.29
N MET A 237 -16.74 -8.74 14.04
CA MET A 237 -17.11 -10.12 13.71
C MET A 237 -18.60 -10.42 13.91
N ASP A 238 -19.27 -9.68 14.78
CA ASP A 238 -20.72 -9.84 15.08
C ASP A 238 -21.61 -9.00 14.14
N LEU A 239 -21.01 -8.18 13.27
CA LEU A 239 -21.73 -7.34 12.32
C LEU A 239 -22.03 -8.09 11.02
N ASP A 240 -23.04 -7.63 10.28
CA ASP A 240 -23.21 -8.05 8.88
C ASP A 240 -22.00 -7.66 8.02
N GLY A 241 -21.83 -8.33 6.88
CA GLY A 241 -20.68 -8.14 5.99
C GLY A 241 -20.41 -6.67 5.63
N PRO A 242 -21.41 -5.88 5.20
CA PRO A 242 -21.23 -4.46 4.88
C PRO A 242 -20.71 -3.63 6.06
N ARG A 243 -21.30 -3.72 7.24
CA ARG A 243 -20.87 -2.95 8.41
C ARG A 243 -19.52 -3.42 8.96
N SER A 244 -19.30 -4.74 8.96
CA SER A 244 -18.00 -5.32 9.30
C SER A 244 -16.89 -4.80 8.37
N THR A 245 -17.13 -4.79 7.06
CA THR A 245 -16.20 -4.27 6.05
C THR A 245 -15.96 -2.78 6.23
N LEU A 246 -17.00 -2.01 6.55
CA LEU A 246 -16.90 -0.56 6.73
C LEU A 246 -16.03 -0.17 7.93
N ALA A 247 -15.96 -1.00 8.98
CA ALA A 247 -15.05 -0.78 10.09
C ALA A 247 -13.57 -0.71 9.65
N CYS A 248 -13.20 -1.47 8.62
CA CYS A 248 -11.89 -1.37 7.96
C CYS A 248 -11.86 -0.23 6.93
N GLY A 249 -12.95 -0.09 6.17
CA GLY A 249 -13.10 0.83 5.05
C GLY A 249 -13.04 2.31 5.43
N GLN A 250 -13.24 2.69 6.70
CA GLN A 250 -13.03 4.06 7.15
C GLN A 250 -11.61 4.57 6.83
N CYS A 251 -10.63 3.65 6.76
CA CYS A 251 -9.25 3.92 6.37
C CYS A 251 -8.89 3.26 5.03
N HIS A 252 -9.35 2.04 4.78
CA HIS A 252 -9.01 1.22 3.62
C HIS A 252 -9.95 1.43 2.41
N SER A 253 -10.39 2.68 2.17
CA SER A 253 -11.16 3.03 0.97
C SER A 253 -10.69 4.34 0.33
N VAL A 254 -11.01 4.53 -0.94
CA VAL A 254 -10.99 5.86 -1.56
C VAL A 254 -12.24 6.58 -1.10
N TRP A 255 -12.08 7.63 -0.33
CA TRP A 255 -13.20 8.41 0.18
C TRP A 255 -12.99 9.90 -0.06
N GLY A 256 -14.07 10.66 0.01
CA GLY A 256 -14.07 12.10 -0.06
C GLY A 256 -15.14 12.71 0.83
N PHE A 257 -15.03 14.01 1.09
CA PHE A 257 -16.07 14.75 1.80
C PHE A 257 -17.25 15.03 0.88
N ARG A 258 -18.47 15.01 1.43
CA ARG A 258 -19.69 15.30 0.68
C ARG A 258 -19.82 16.78 0.34
N SER A 259 -19.27 17.65 1.20
CA SER A 259 -19.30 19.10 1.07
C SER A 259 -18.08 19.75 1.74
N VAL A 260 -17.91 21.05 1.50
CA VAL A 260 -16.89 21.86 2.20
C VAL A 260 -17.23 21.96 3.68
N GLU A 261 -18.51 22.06 4.02
CA GLU A 261 -19.01 22.11 5.40
C GLU A 261 -18.65 20.82 6.15
N ASP A 262 -18.82 19.65 5.52
CA ASP A 262 -18.44 18.36 6.08
C ASP A 262 -16.92 18.28 6.33
N LYS A 263 -16.11 18.79 5.40
CA LYS A 263 -14.65 18.89 5.57
C LYS A 263 -14.28 19.79 6.75
N LEU A 264 -14.97 20.91 6.92
CA LEU A 264 -14.73 21.83 8.03
C LEU A 264 -15.17 21.21 9.37
N ALA A 265 -16.30 20.51 9.41
CA ALA A 265 -16.76 19.78 10.59
C ALA A 265 -15.74 18.69 10.97
N TRP A 266 -15.30 17.86 10.03
CA TRP A 266 -14.27 16.86 10.25
C TRP A 266 -12.96 17.48 10.76
N ASN A 267 -12.56 18.61 10.20
CA ASN A 267 -11.31 19.28 10.61
C ASN A 267 -11.32 19.66 12.11
N GLN A 268 -12.45 20.09 12.64
CA GLN A 268 -12.59 20.51 14.04
C GLN A 268 -12.92 19.37 14.98
N GLU A 269 -13.80 18.46 14.57
CA GLU A 269 -14.43 17.46 15.43
C GLU A 269 -13.92 16.02 15.18
N GLY A 270 -13.18 15.81 14.09
CA GLY A 270 -12.75 14.49 13.65
C GLY A 270 -13.84 13.71 12.94
N THR A 271 -13.61 12.40 12.77
CA THR A 271 -14.60 11.51 12.16
C THR A 271 -15.83 11.40 13.05
N GLN A 272 -17.01 11.43 12.44
CA GLN A 272 -18.27 11.18 13.13
C GLN A 272 -18.74 9.72 12.98
N TYR A 273 -18.07 8.95 12.13
CA TYR A 273 -18.30 7.53 11.95
C TYR A 273 -17.91 6.78 13.23
N GLN A 274 -18.72 5.82 13.61
CA GLN A 274 -18.41 4.83 14.63
C GLN A 274 -18.48 3.43 14.01
N PRO A 275 -17.54 2.52 14.31
CA PRO A 275 -17.66 1.12 13.94
C PRO A 275 -19.06 0.57 14.30
N GLY A 276 -19.71 -0.08 13.33
CA GLY A 276 -21.09 -0.52 13.45
C GLY A 276 -22.13 0.38 12.79
N ASP A 277 -21.77 1.61 12.44
CA ASP A 277 -22.62 2.46 11.58
C ASP A 277 -22.74 1.86 10.18
N ASP A 278 -23.85 2.11 9.50
CA ASP A 278 -24.15 1.60 8.17
C ASP A 278 -23.54 2.43 7.03
N LYS A 279 -22.89 3.56 7.34
CA LYS A 279 -22.24 4.45 6.37
C LYS A 279 -21.21 5.36 7.03
N LEU A 280 -20.23 5.83 6.25
CA LEU A 280 -19.32 6.90 6.66
C LEU A 280 -20.11 8.21 6.83
N VAL A 281 -20.01 8.81 8.01
CA VAL A 281 -20.60 10.13 8.30
C VAL A 281 -19.64 11.21 7.77
N LEU A 282 -20.15 12.32 7.23
CA LEU A 282 -19.40 13.40 6.59
C LEU A 282 -18.63 13.01 5.31
N ARG A 283 -18.50 11.73 5.03
CA ARG A 283 -17.72 11.17 3.92
C ARG A 283 -18.56 10.20 3.10
N TRP A 284 -18.06 9.86 1.94
CA TRP A 284 -18.59 8.83 1.09
C TRP A 284 -17.43 8.09 0.39
N MET A 285 -17.63 6.81 0.16
CA MET A 285 -16.69 6.04 -0.62
C MET A 285 -16.80 6.45 -2.09
N MET A 286 -15.66 6.70 -2.73
CA MET A 286 -15.63 7.07 -4.14
C MET A 286 -15.48 5.84 -5.01
N GLU A 287 -16.31 5.76 -6.04
CA GLU A 287 -16.28 4.75 -7.07
C GLU A 287 -16.02 5.38 -8.44
N PRO A 288 -15.35 4.69 -9.37
CA PRO A 288 -15.04 5.25 -10.69
C PRO A 288 -16.29 5.63 -11.49
N THR A 289 -17.31 4.79 -11.40
CA THR A 289 -18.58 4.99 -12.09
C THR A 289 -19.43 6.08 -11.46
N MET A 290 -19.27 6.28 -10.15
CA MET A 290 -19.92 7.32 -9.35
C MET A 290 -21.34 7.68 -9.85
N ALA A 291 -22.19 6.68 -9.95
CA ALA A 291 -23.55 6.86 -10.46
C ALA A 291 -24.32 7.95 -9.69
N ASP A 292 -24.01 8.09 -8.40
CA ASP A 292 -24.64 9.05 -7.49
C ASP A 292 -23.88 10.37 -7.32
N ALA A 293 -22.68 10.52 -7.92
CA ALA A 293 -21.95 11.77 -7.85
C ALA A 293 -22.56 12.80 -8.80
N THR A 294 -22.76 14.01 -8.28
CA THR A 294 -23.15 15.11 -9.15
C THR A 294 -22.08 15.42 -10.17
N ASP A 295 -22.48 15.86 -11.38
CA ASP A 295 -21.52 16.30 -12.41
C ASP A 295 -20.62 17.45 -11.92
N GLU A 296 -21.07 18.21 -10.93
CA GLU A 296 -20.32 19.28 -10.29
C GLU A 296 -19.16 18.70 -9.47
N LEU A 297 -19.41 17.71 -8.63
CA LEU A 297 -18.36 17.07 -7.82
C LEU A 297 -17.32 16.36 -8.70
N ARG A 298 -17.77 15.65 -9.76
CA ARG A 298 -16.83 15.05 -10.74
C ARG A 298 -15.94 16.10 -11.37
N ARG A 299 -16.50 17.22 -11.79
CA ARG A 299 -15.74 18.34 -12.37
C ARG A 299 -14.78 18.96 -11.37
N ASP A 300 -15.17 19.11 -10.12
CA ASP A 300 -14.34 19.69 -9.08
C ASP A 300 -13.14 18.78 -8.75
N LEU A 301 -13.37 17.47 -8.65
CA LEU A 301 -12.29 16.49 -8.48
C LEU A 301 -11.32 16.49 -9.66
N GLN A 302 -11.84 16.52 -10.90
CA GLN A 302 -11.03 16.59 -12.11
C GLN A 302 -10.31 17.94 -12.26
N ASN A 303 -10.92 19.04 -11.81
CA ASN A 303 -10.25 20.36 -11.78
C ASN A 303 -9.13 20.40 -10.74
N TYR A 304 -9.30 19.70 -9.61
CA TYR A 304 -8.25 19.55 -8.60
C TYR A 304 -7.10 18.68 -9.10
N ASN A 305 -7.43 17.55 -9.77
CA ASN A 305 -6.47 16.63 -10.38
C ASN A 305 -7.14 15.98 -11.60
N ALA A 306 -6.72 16.35 -12.79
CA ALA A 306 -7.28 15.83 -14.05
C ALA A 306 -7.21 14.29 -14.14
N GLY A 307 -6.20 13.67 -13.52
CA GLY A 307 -6.03 12.22 -13.44
C GLY A 307 -6.61 11.59 -12.16
N TYR A 308 -7.50 12.25 -11.42
CA TYR A 308 -7.92 11.79 -10.09
C TYR A 308 -8.41 10.34 -10.09
N PHE A 309 -9.29 9.98 -11.02
CA PHE A 309 -9.84 8.63 -11.15
C PHE A 309 -8.83 7.67 -11.79
N ASP A 310 -8.21 8.04 -12.91
CA ASP A 310 -7.22 7.23 -13.64
C ASP A 310 -5.99 6.88 -12.79
N ASN A 311 -5.69 7.71 -11.80
CA ASN A 311 -4.61 7.45 -10.84
C ASN A 311 -5.02 6.48 -9.72
N ARG A 312 -6.29 6.26 -9.46
CA ARG A 312 -6.77 5.41 -8.37
C ARG A 312 -7.42 4.13 -8.83
N PHE A 313 -7.96 4.15 -10.04
CA PHE A 313 -8.72 3.04 -10.59
C PHE A 313 -8.26 2.69 -11.99
N TRP A 314 -8.33 1.41 -12.33
CA TRP A 314 -8.34 0.95 -13.71
C TRP A 314 -9.67 1.37 -14.35
N PRO A 315 -9.78 1.41 -15.70
CA PRO A 315 -11.03 1.80 -16.36
C PRO A 315 -12.25 0.91 -16.04
N ASP A 316 -12.02 -0.31 -15.55
CA ASP A 316 -13.08 -1.22 -15.07
C ASP A 316 -13.51 -0.98 -13.61
N GLY A 317 -12.90 -0.02 -12.93
CA GLY A 317 -13.17 0.29 -11.53
C GLY A 317 -12.28 -0.41 -10.52
N MET A 318 -11.46 -1.37 -10.95
CA MET A 318 -10.52 -2.02 -10.05
C MET A 318 -9.47 -1.03 -9.53
N VAL A 319 -9.15 -1.11 -8.23
CA VAL A 319 -8.21 -0.20 -7.58
C VAL A 319 -6.77 -0.45 -8.08
N ARG A 320 -6.06 0.63 -8.39
CA ARG A 320 -4.65 0.63 -8.85
C ARG A 320 -3.63 0.92 -7.75
N VAL A 321 -4.06 1.43 -6.60
CA VAL A 321 -3.20 1.88 -5.49
C VAL A 321 -3.55 1.13 -4.22
N THR A 322 -2.54 0.78 -3.41
CA THR A 322 -2.73 0.11 -2.12
C THR A 322 -3.41 1.01 -1.09
N GLY A 323 -3.86 0.45 0.04
CA GLY A 323 -4.55 1.17 1.11
C GLY A 323 -6.01 1.49 0.78
N ARG A 324 -6.59 0.88 -0.28
CA ARG A 324 -7.96 1.16 -0.77
C ARG A 324 -8.73 -0.15 -1.06
N GLU A 325 -8.47 -1.15 -0.27
CA GLU A 325 -8.90 -2.53 -0.48
C GLU A 325 -10.42 -2.68 -0.47
N MET A 326 -11.13 -1.92 0.38
CA MET A 326 -12.59 -1.96 0.45
C MET A 326 -13.26 -1.65 -0.88
N ASN A 327 -12.71 -0.73 -1.68
CA ASN A 327 -13.27 -0.44 -3.01
C ASN A 327 -13.29 -1.68 -3.92
N GLY A 328 -12.27 -2.54 -3.81
CA GLY A 328 -12.27 -3.82 -4.52
C GLY A 328 -13.23 -4.84 -3.92
N VAL A 329 -13.32 -4.90 -2.60
CA VAL A 329 -14.22 -5.83 -1.89
C VAL A 329 -15.68 -5.60 -2.27
N VAL A 330 -16.14 -4.36 -2.26
CA VAL A 330 -17.55 -4.03 -2.55
C VAL A 330 -17.94 -4.27 -4.01
N GLU A 331 -16.98 -4.24 -4.94
CA GLU A 331 -17.18 -4.57 -6.35
C GLU A 331 -17.09 -6.09 -6.63
N SER A 332 -16.78 -6.89 -5.61
CA SER A 332 -16.68 -8.33 -5.76
C SER A 332 -18.05 -8.99 -5.76
N PRO A 333 -18.34 -9.95 -6.66
CA PRO A 333 -19.61 -10.67 -6.66
C PRO A 333 -19.95 -11.37 -5.33
N CYS A 334 -18.93 -11.73 -4.54
CA CYS A 334 -19.11 -12.33 -3.21
C CYS A 334 -19.77 -11.36 -2.22
N PHE A 335 -19.59 -10.05 -2.39
CA PHE A 335 -20.10 -9.03 -1.47
C PHE A 335 -21.63 -8.87 -1.54
N ASP A 336 -22.21 -9.07 -2.70
CA ASP A 336 -23.67 -8.98 -2.92
C ASP A 336 -24.46 -9.97 -2.05
N GLY A 337 -23.85 -11.07 -1.62
CA GLY A 337 -24.45 -12.05 -0.73
C GLY A 337 -24.63 -11.60 0.73
N GLY A 338 -23.95 -10.53 1.13
CA GLY A 338 -24.04 -9.92 2.46
C GLY A 338 -23.30 -10.66 3.59
N GLU A 339 -22.72 -11.83 3.31
CA GLU A 339 -21.94 -12.63 4.28
C GLU A 339 -20.43 -12.40 4.16
N TYR A 340 -19.96 -11.98 3.00
CA TYR A 340 -18.55 -11.71 2.73
C TYR A 340 -18.11 -10.39 3.34
N SER A 341 -16.97 -10.39 4.04
CA SER A 341 -16.35 -9.21 4.62
C SER A 341 -14.82 -9.34 4.64
N CYS A 342 -14.12 -8.30 5.05
CA CYS A 342 -12.68 -8.37 5.30
C CYS A 342 -12.33 -9.52 6.28
N MET A 343 -13.18 -9.76 7.26
CA MET A 343 -13.01 -10.80 8.28
C MET A 343 -13.21 -12.22 7.75
N SER A 344 -13.66 -12.39 6.51
CA SER A 344 -13.72 -13.71 5.86
C SER A 344 -12.31 -14.28 5.60
N CYS A 345 -11.30 -13.42 5.44
CA CYS A 345 -9.92 -13.79 5.16
C CYS A 345 -8.93 -13.28 6.22
N HIS A 346 -9.27 -12.19 6.93
CA HIS A 346 -8.42 -11.57 7.93
C HIS A 346 -8.92 -11.81 9.35
N GLU A 347 -8.00 -11.87 10.30
CA GLU A 347 -8.31 -11.85 11.73
C GLU A 347 -7.41 -10.84 12.45
N MET A 348 -7.95 -10.11 13.42
CA MET A 348 -7.19 -9.10 14.16
C MET A 348 -6.62 -9.64 15.46
N HIS A 349 -7.09 -10.78 15.93
CA HIS A 349 -6.69 -11.41 17.19
C HIS A 349 -6.57 -12.92 16.99
N PRO A 350 -5.39 -13.45 16.56
CA PRO A 350 -5.20 -14.89 16.43
C PRO A 350 -5.31 -15.58 17.81
N ASP A 351 -5.86 -16.79 17.82
CA ASP A 351 -6.08 -17.58 19.03
C ASP A 351 -4.77 -17.96 19.74
N ASP A 352 -3.68 -18.16 19.00
CA ASP A 352 -2.37 -18.50 19.56
C ASP A 352 -1.48 -17.25 19.69
N PRO A 353 -1.32 -16.67 20.90
CA PRO A 353 -0.56 -15.45 21.11
C PRO A 353 0.96 -15.66 21.18
N LYS A 354 1.47 -16.83 20.76
CA LYS A 354 2.92 -17.08 20.79
C LYS A 354 3.68 -16.10 19.88
N PRO A 355 4.85 -15.63 20.32
CA PRO A 355 5.63 -14.64 19.56
C PRO A 355 5.93 -15.05 18.11
N GLU A 356 6.20 -16.32 17.85
CA GLU A 356 6.46 -16.85 16.51
C GLU A 356 5.21 -16.81 15.61
N VAL A 357 4.03 -17.09 16.17
CA VAL A 357 2.74 -17.00 15.45
C VAL A 357 2.43 -15.54 15.14
N LEU A 358 2.54 -14.66 16.14
CA LEU A 358 2.32 -13.23 15.95
C LEU A 358 3.31 -12.61 14.95
N ALA A 359 4.56 -13.06 14.93
CA ALA A 359 5.56 -12.57 13.99
C ALA A 359 5.23 -12.92 12.53
N SER A 360 4.67 -14.10 12.27
CA SER A 360 4.24 -14.47 10.92
C SER A 360 2.87 -13.88 10.55
N TRP A 361 1.91 -13.87 11.49
CA TRP A 361 0.57 -13.34 11.30
C TRP A 361 0.56 -11.85 10.97
N ARG A 362 1.34 -11.03 11.69
CA ARG A 362 1.31 -9.56 11.56
C ARG A 362 1.58 -9.05 10.15
N ALA A 363 2.24 -9.84 9.30
CA ALA A 363 2.61 -9.42 7.94
C ALA A 363 1.38 -9.26 7.02
N GLY A 364 0.37 -10.10 7.19
CA GLY A 364 -0.85 -10.06 6.37
C GLY A 364 -2.13 -10.09 7.20
N GLN A 365 -2.03 -10.38 8.49
CA GLN A 365 -3.16 -10.55 9.41
C GLN A 365 -4.23 -11.52 8.87
N MET A 366 -3.74 -12.55 8.14
CA MET A 366 -4.60 -13.59 7.59
C MET A 366 -5.07 -14.53 8.69
N ARG A 367 -6.23 -15.13 8.51
CA ARG A 367 -6.79 -16.13 9.42
C ARG A 367 -5.80 -17.28 9.63
N THR A 368 -5.45 -17.54 10.88
CA THR A 368 -4.47 -18.57 11.22
C THR A 368 -5.04 -20.00 11.12
N ASP A 369 -6.34 -20.15 11.26
CA ASP A 369 -7.05 -21.43 11.06
C ASP A 369 -7.13 -21.84 9.58
N HIS A 370 -7.01 -20.91 8.63
CA HIS A 370 -6.96 -21.16 7.19
C HIS A 370 -5.54 -21.28 6.62
N GLY A 371 -4.52 -20.81 7.34
CA GLY A 371 -3.10 -21.00 6.99
C GLY A 371 -2.63 -20.37 5.68
N ASN A 372 -3.17 -19.24 5.26
CA ASN A 372 -2.90 -18.60 3.96
C ASN A 372 -3.12 -19.53 2.75
N THR A 373 -4.07 -20.45 2.84
CA THR A 373 -4.39 -21.43 1.82
C THR A 373 -5.62 -21.02 1.00
N ASN A 374 -6.00 -21.87 0.04
CA ASN A 374 -7.27 -21.74 -0.68
C ASN A 374 -8.51 -21.84 0.23
N GLN A 375 -8.34 -22.19 1.51
CA GLN A 375 -9.43 -22.38 2.45
C GLN A 375 -10.30 -21.12 2.62
N ASP A 376 -9.71 -19.93 2.51
CA ASP A 376 -10.47 -18.67 2.51
C ASP A 376 -11.55 -18.61 1.42
N CYS A 377 -11.33 -19.29 0.29
CA CYS A 377 -12.29 -19.39 -0.79
C CYS A 377 -13.16 -20.66 -0.66
N LEU A 378 -12.53 -21.78 -0.30
CA LEU A 378 -13.18 -23.09 -0.28
C LEU A 378 -14.21 -23.24 0.85
N GLN A 379 -14.18 -22.41 1.89
CA GLN A 379 -15.24 -22.34 2.90
C GLN A 379 -16.62 -22.05 2.28
N CYS A 380 -16.68 -21.34 1.15
CA CYS A 380 -17.91 -21.08 0.39
C CYS A 380 -17.96 -21.88 -0.93
N HIS A 381 -16.82 -22.14 -1.57
CA HIS A 381 -16.71 -22.80 -2.87
C HIS A 381 -16.27 -24.28 -2.74
N GLY A 382 -16.84 -25.03 -1.80
CA GLY A 382 -16.47 -26.41 -1.49
C GLY A 382 -16.68 -27.43 -2.63
N GLU A 383 -17.46 -27.10 -3.68
CA GLU A 383 -17.55 -27.91 -4.88
C GLU A 383 -16.26 -27.90 -5.70
N ILE A 384 -15.50 -26.82 -5.69
CA ILE A 384 -14.21 -26.69 -6.40
C ILE A 384 -13.12 -27.52 -5.70
N GLU A 385 -13.19 -27.67 -4.38
CA GLU A 385 -12.23 -28.45 -3.59
C GLU A 385 -12.12 -29.91 -4.07
N ARG A 386 -13.21 -30.47 -4.63
CA ARG A 386 -13.25 -31.86 -5.09
C ARG A 386 -12.37 -32.14 -6.29
N ASP A 387 -12.14 -31.12 -7.12
CA ASP A 387 -11.28 -31.24 -8.31
C ASP A 387 -10.72 -29.86 -8.69
N ILE A 388 -9.78 -29.39 -7.87
CA ILE A 388 -9.09 -28.11 -8.10
C ILE A 388 -8.39 -28.10 -9.47
N ALA A 389 -7.81 -29.24 -9.88
CA ALA A 389 -7.10 -29.32 -11.15
C ALA A 389 -8.05 -29.12 -12.35
N ALA A 390 -9.29 -29.61 -12.30
CA ALA A 390 -10.27 -29.38 -13.34
C ALA A 390 -10.72 -27.93 -13.44
N HIS A 391 -10.67 -27.19 -12.31
CA HIS A 391 -10.99 -25.77 -12.30
C HIS A 391 -9.80 -24.91 -12.75
N THR A 392 -8.58 -25.20 -12.26
CA THR A 392 -7.42 -24.33 -12.47
C THR A 392 -6.58 -24.71 -13.69
N PHE A 393 -6.71 -25.92 -14.18
CA PHE A 393 -5.85 -26.52 -15.21
C PHE A 393 -4.36 -26.57 -14.82
N HIS A 394 -4.09 -26.56 -13.50
CA HIS A 394 -2.78 -26.73 -12.89
C HIS A 394 -2.82 -27.91 -11.92
N THR A 395 -1.64 -28.45 -11.57
CA THR A 395 -1.58 -29.49 -10.53
C THR A 395 -2.00 -28.90 -9.17
N PRO A 396 -2.77 -29.66 -8.35
CA PRO A 396 -3.33 -29.12 -7.10
C PRO A 396 -2.30 -28.54 -6.14
N GLU A 397 -1.08 -29.10 -6.13
CA GLU A 397 0.00 -28.69 -5.24
C GLU A 397 0.84 -27.53 -5.79
N SER A 398 0.60 -27.12 -7.04
CA SER A 398 1.32 -25.99 -7.63
C SER A 398 0.73 -24.67 -7.22
N VAL A 399 1.56 -23.63 -7.22
CA VAL A 399 1.11 -22.23 -7.01
C VAL A 399 0.10 -21.77 -8.07
N GLY A 400 0.07 -22.40 -9.26
CA GLY A 400 -0.95 -22.15 -10.29
C GLY A 400 -2.35 -22.57 -9.88
N SER A 401 -2.49 -23.38 -8.80
CA SER A 401 -3.77 -23.74 -8.19
C SER A 401 -4.14 -22.86 -6.98
N ASN A 402 -3.39 -21.78 -6.73
CA ASN A 402 -3.74 -20.80 -5.71
C ASN A 402 -4.86 -19.87 -6.22
N CYS A 403 -5.98 -19.86 -5.56
CA CYS A 403 -7.16 -19.05 -5.93
C CYS A 403 -6.83 -17.56 -6.07
N TYR A 404 -6.05 -17.03 -5.15
CA TYR A 404 -5.68 -15.62 -5.13
C TYR A 404 -4.91 -15.15 -6.38
N ASP A 405 -4.04 -16.01 -6.96
CA ASP A 405 -3.19 -15.59 -8.07
C ASP A 405 -3.98 -15.38 -9.38
N CYS A 406 -5.14 -16.03 -9.49
CA CYS A 406 -6.05 -15.84 -10.61
C CYS A 406 -7.14 -14.79 -10.32
N HIS A 407 -7.78 -14.87 -9.13
CA HIS A 407 -8.97 -14.08 -8.80
C HIS A 407 -8.66 -12.76 -8.08
N MET A 408 -7.46 -12.62 -7.51
CA MET A 408 -6.97 -11.43 -6.82
C MET A 408 -5.51 -11.12 -7.24
N PRO A 409 -5.28 -10.87 -8.56
CA PRO A 409 -3.91 -10.71 -9.07
C PRO A 409 -3.22 -9.47 -8.52
N HIS A 410 -1.89 -9.45 -8.55
CA HIS A 410 -1.08 -8.31 -8.12
C HIS A 410 -1.10 -7.20 -9.16
N THR A 411 -2.19 -6.47 -9.24
CA THR A 411 -2.43 -5.37 -10.20
C THR A 411 -2.53 -3.99 -9.56
N SER A 412 -2.40 -3.91 -8.24
CA SER A 412 -2.30 -2.65 -7.50
C SER A 412 -0.84 -2.32 -7.18
N TYR A 413 -0.49 -1.04 -7.19
CA TYR A 413 0.84 -0.57 -6.81
C TYR A 413 0.83 0.00 -5.39
N GLY A 414 1.85 -0.27 -4.62
CA GLY A 414 2.06 0.38 -3.34
C GLY A 414 3.45 0.12 -2.77
N LEU A 415 4.06 1.16 -2.22
CA LEU A 415 5.28 1.06 -1.43
C LEU A 415 6.40 0.25 -2.13
N LEU A 416 6.68 0.58 -3.39
CA LEU A 416 7.72 -0.03 -4.24
C LEU A 416 7.47 -1.50 -4.61
N ARG A 417 6.19 -1.96 -4.62
CA ARG A 417 5.85 -3.33 -4.98
C ARG A 417 4.46 -3.46 -5.63
N GLY A 418 4.20 -4.62 -6.23
CA GLY A 418 2.86 -5.06 -6.61
C GLY A 418 2.10 -5.59 -5.39
N VAL A 419 0.84 -5.20 -5.26
CA VAL A 419 -0.08 -5.63 -4.19
C VAL A 419 -1.28 -6.31 -4.81
N ARG A 420 -1.89 -7.27 -4.11
CA ARG A 420 -3.08 -7.96 -4.60
C ARG A 420 -4.26 -7.01 -4.74
N SER A 421 -4.96 -7.12 -5.85
CA SER A 421 -6.31 -6.58 -5.96
C SER A 421 -7.23 -7.27 -4.95
N HIS A 422 -8.07 -6.50 -4.27
CA HIS A 422 -9.13 -7.04 -3.40
C HIS A 422 -10.49 -7.11 -4.10
N GLN A 423 -10.56 -6.79 -5.37
CA GLN A 423 -11.71 -7.14 -6.21
C GLN A 423 -11.55 -8.60 -6.67
N VAL A 424 -12.37 -9.47 -6.12
CA VAL A 424 -12.43 -10.89 -6.54
C VAL A 424 -13.11 -10.95 -7.90
N SER A 425 -12.36 -11.28 -8.94
CA SER A 425 -12.85 -11.32 -10.32
C SER A 425 -12.33 -12.55 -11.05
N SER A 426 -12.99 -12.96 -12.12
CA SER A 426 -12.48 -14.01 -13.00
C SER A 426 -11.64 -13.38 -14.11
N PRO A 427 -10.41 -13.85 -14.37
CA PRO A 427 -9.56 -13.27 -15.39
C PRO A 427 -10.19 -13.42 -16.78
N THR A 428 -10.19 -12.32 -17.56
CA THR A 428 -10.61 -12.30 -18.97
C THR A 428 -9.59 -11.53 -19.80
N SER A 429 -9.41 -11.94 -21.07
CA SER A 429 -8.55 -11.21 -21.99
C SER A 429 -9.19 -9.89 -22.48
N ARG A 430 -10.53 -9.83 -22.47
CA ARG A 430 -11.28 -8.65 -22.85
C ARG A 430 -11.00 -7.48 -21.90
N GLU A 431 -11.02 -7.74 -20.57
CA GLU A 431 -10.68 -6.70 -19.60
C GLU A 431 -9.29 -6.10 -19.82
N SER A 432 -8.31 -6.96 -20.15
CA SER A 432 -6.95 -6.47 -20.40
C SER A 432 -6.87 -5.58 -21.65
N ILE A 433 -7.64 -5.90 -22.71
CA ILE A 433 -7.74 -5.07 -23.92
C ILE A 433 -8.47 -3.75 -23.63
N ASP A 434 -9.63 -3.82 -22.95
CA ASP A 434 -10.49 -2.67 -22.77
C ASP A 434 -9.95 -1.69 -21.72
N THR A 435 -9.18 -2.18 -20.75
CA THR A 435 -8.73 -1.38 -19.58
C THR A 435 -7.21 -1.16 -19.49
N GLY A 436 -6.42 -1.97 -20.20
CA GLY A 436 -4.97 -2.01 -20.06
C GLY A 436 -4.49 -2.72 -18.79
N ARG A 437 -5.39 -3.21 -17.92
CA ARG A 437 -5.01 -3.91 -16.69
C ARG A 437 -4.29 -5.23 -17.03
N PRO A 438 -3.10 -5.50 -16.45
CA PRO A 438 -2.39 -6.74 -16.68
C PRO A 438 -3.24 -7.97 -16.33
N ASN A 439 -3.26 -8.96 -17.24
CA ASN A 439 -4.01 -10.19 -17.05
C ASN A 439 -3.33 -11.11 -16.03
N ALA A 440 -4.12 -11.72 -15.15
CA ALA A 440 -3.62 -12.62 -14.12
C ALA A 440 -2.74 -13.76 -14.66
N CYS A 441 -3.12 -14.38 -15.79
CA CYS A 441 -2.33 -15.44 -16.42
C CYS A 441 -0.95 -14.94 -16.84
N ASN A 442 -0.89 -13.75 -17.48
CA ASN A 442 0.35 -13.17 -17.98
C ASN A 442 1.20 -12.48 -16.89
N LEU A 443 0.74 -12.43 -15.64
CA LEU A 443 1.57 -12.04 -14.49
C LEU A 443 2.38 -13.23 -13.91
N CYS A 444 2.14 -14.46 -14.40
CA CYS A 444 2.96 -15.64 -14.16
C CYS A 444 3.57 -16.17 -15.46
N HIS A 445 2.78 -16.33 -16.53
CA HIS A 445 3.24 -16.71 -17.87
C HIS A 445 3.69 -15.45 -18.63
N LEU A 446 4.78 -14.87 -18.16
CA LEU A 446 5.27 -13.55 -18.57
C LEU A 446 5.79 -13.50 -20.01
N ASP A 447 6.24 -14.63 -20.55
CA ASP A 447 6.76 -14.84 -21.90
C ASP A 447 5.67 -15.11 -22.94
N GLU A 448 4.41 -15.26 -22.49
CA GLU A 448 3.28 -15.59 -23.34
C GLU A 448 2.50 -14.34 -23.78
N THR A 449 1.86 -14.45 -24.96
CA THR A 449 1.07 -13.37 -25.55
C THR A 449 -0.32 -13.28 -24.91
N LEU A 450 -1.00 -12.15 -25.06
CA LEU A 450 -2.40 -12.04 -24.59
C LEU A 450 -3.34 -12.92 -25.40
N GLU A 451 -3.06 -13.16 -26.70
CA GLU A 451 -3.82 -14.12 -27.52
C GLU A 451 -3.66 -15.56 -27.00
N TRP A 452 -2.46 -15.95 -26.52
CA TRP A 452 -2.24 -17.25 -25.86
C TRP A 452 -3.19 -17.42 -24.66
N THR A 453 -3.27 -16.44 -23.79
CA THR A 453 -4.20 -16.44 -22.66
C THR A 453 -5.64 -16.58 -23.12
N ALA A 454 -6.08 -15.80 -24.10
CA ALA A 454 -7.44 -15.89 -24.63
C ALA A 454 -7.76 -17.27 -25.24
N ASN A 455 -6.78 -17.92 -25.88
CA ASN A 455 -6.93 -19.25 -26.42
C ASN A 455 -7.19 -20.28 -25.31
N HIS A 456 -6.44 -20.19 -24.19
CA HIS A 456 -6.64 -21.07 -23.04
C HIS A 456 -7.98 -20.80 -22.34
N LEU A 457 -8.32 -19.57 -22.05
CA LEU A 457 -9.60 -19.20 -21.42
C LEU A 457 -10.80 -19.60 -22.28
N HIS A 458 -10.68 -19.48 -23.60
CA HIS A 458 -11.70 -19.99 -24.51
C HIS A 458 -11.84 -21.52 -24.45
N ASN A 459 -10.73 -22.25 -24.52
CA ASN A 459 -10.74 -23.70 -24.53
C ASN A 459 -11.19 -24.31 -23.21
N TRP A 460 -10.85 -23.69 -22.09
CA TRP A 460 -11.15 -24.19 -20.75
C TRP A 460 -12.54 -23.78 -20.26
N TYR A 461 -12.92 -22.53 -20.51
CA TYR A 461 -14.13 -21.94 -19.91
C TYR A 461 -15.13 -21.42 -20.95
N GLY A 462 -14.84 -21.56 -22.25
CA GLY A 462 -15.72 -21.08 -23.30
C GLY A 462 -15.80 -19.54 -23.43
N GLN A 463 -14.82 -18.81 -22.87
CA GLN A 463 -14.82 -17.36 -22.94
C GLN A 463 -14.70 -16.88 -24.40
N GLU A 464 -15.38 -15.78 -24.71
CA GLU A 464 -15.29 -15.14 -26.02
C GLU A 464 -13.94 -14.46 -26.20
N LYS A 465 -13.29 -14.69 -27.35
CA LYS A 465 -12.01 -14.05 -27.66
C LYS A 465 -12.25 -12.62 -28.17
N PRO A 466 -11.55 -11.61 -27.61
CA PRO A 466 -11.59 -10.26 -28.15
C PRO A 466 -10.83 -10.17 -29.48
N ASP A 467 -11.00 -9.06 -30.18
CA ASP A 467 -10.11 -8.70 -31.28
C ASP A 467 -8.77 -8.24 -30.73
N PHE A 468 -7.69 -8.71 -31.33
CA PHE A 468 -6.32 -8.40 -30.90
C PHE A 468 -5.60 -7.52 -31.91
N GLU A 469 -4.78 -6.62 -31.42
CA GLU A 469 -3.78 -5.93 -32.23
C GLU A 469 -2.59 -6.86 -32.55
N ALA A 470 -1.69 -6.41 -33.42
CA ALA A 470 -0.54 -7.21 -33.82
C ALA A 470 0.40 -7.51 -32.62
N ASP A 471 0.58 -6.54 -31.73
CA ASP A 471 1.45 -6.72 -30.57
C ASP A 471 0.86 -7.73 -29.55
N ASP A 472 -0.47 -7.77 -29.38
CA ASP A 472 -1.13 -8.71 -28.48
C ASP A 472 -1.01 -10.18 -28.95
N ARG A 473 -0.74 -10.38 -30.24
CA ARG A 473 -0.53 -11.70 -30.85
C ARG A 473 0.93 -12.13 -30.91
N ASN A 474 1.85 -11.16 -31.06
CA ASN A 474 3.23 -11.46 -31.42
C ASN A 474 4.25 -11.08 -30.35
N VAL A 475 3.85 -10.32 -29.34
CA VAL A 475 4.72 -9.89 -28.26
C VAL A 475 4.18 -10.44 -26.92
N ALA A 476 5.07 -10.95 -26.10
CA ALA A 476 4.74 -11.36 -24.73
C ALA A 476 4.05 -10.22 -23.99
N ALA A 477 2.94 -10.50 -23.34
CA ALA A 477 2.11 -9.47 -22.71
C ALA A 477 2.90 -8.65 -21.68
N ALA A 478 3.76 -9.30 -20.88
CA ALA A 478 4.62 -8.61 -19.93
C ALA A 478 5.60 -7.65 -20.63
N VAL A 479 6.19 -8.04 -21.76
CA VAL A 479 7.08 -7.18 -22.55
C VAL A 479 6.31 -5.99 -23.14
N ASN A 480 5.09 -6.23 -23.62
CA ASN A 480 4.21 -5.19 -24.15
C ASN A 480 3.90 -4.13 -23.07
N TRP A 481 3.42 -4.54 -21.89
CA TRP A 481 3.15 -3.62 -20.78
C TRP A 481 4.39 -2.93 -20.25
N LEU A 482 5.53 -3.62 -20.20
CA LEU A 482 6.79 -3.06 -19.71
C LEU A 482 7.36 -1.98 -20.64
N LEU A 483 7.19 -2.10 -21.94
CA LEU A 483 7.73 -1.14 -22.90
C LEU A 483 6.72 -0.06 -23.31
N LYS A 484 5.45 -0.41 -23.49
CA LYS A 484 4.38 0.49 -23.95
C LYS A 484 3.49 1.02 -22.84
N GLY A 485 3.36 0.29 -21.74
CA GLY A 485 2.43 0.61 -20.66
C GLY A 485 2.71 1.92 -19.94
N ASP A 486 1.73 2.38 -19.17
CA ASP A 486 1.91 3.49 -18.23
C ASP A 486 2.82 3.10 -17.05
N ALA A 487 3.21 4.07 -16.21
CA ALA A 487 4.14 3.80 -15.12
C ALA A 487 3.62 2.76 -14.10
N GLY A 488 2.30 2.70 -13.87
CA GLY A 488 1.69 1.70 -12.99
C GLY A 488 1.77 0.29 -13.56
N GLN A 489 1.46 0.12 -14.87
CA GLN A 489 1.64 -1.17 -15.56
C GLN A 489 3.09 -1.64 -15.50
N ARG A 490 4.04 -0.74 -15.84
CA ARG A 490 5.48 -1.05 -15.81
C ARG A 490 5.95 -1.47 -14.42
N ALA A 491 5.50 -0.77 -13.37
CA ALA A 491 5.86 -1.08 -12.00
C ALA A 491 5.34 -2.47 -11.56
N VAL A 492 4.04 -2.74 -11.75
CA VAL A 492 3.45 -4.02 -11.29
C VAL A 492 3.94 -5.21 -12.10
N VAL A 493 4.15 -5.06 -13.41
CA VAL A 493 4.70 -6.13 -14.25
C VAL A 493 6.16 -6.42 -13.87
N THR A 494 6.99 -5.39 -13.71
CA THR A 494 8.37 -5.56 -13.29
C THR A 494 8.47 -6.27 -11.92
N TRP A 495 7.58 -5.92 -10.98
CA TRP A 495 7.53 -6.59 -9.70
C TRP A 495 7.14 -8.07 -9.83
N ASN A 496 6.15 -8.38 -10.68
CA ASN A 496 5.77 -9.78 -10.93
C ASN A 496 6.88 -10.60 -11.59
N MET A 497 7.77 -9.97 -12.40
CA MET A 497 8.98 -10.63 -12.93
C MET A 497 9.96 -11.06 -11.82
N GLY A 498 9.90 -10.43 -10.65
CA GLY A 498 10.67 -10.82 -9.46
C GLY A 498 10.07 -11.98 -8.67
N ARG A 499 8.83 -12.41 -8.94
CA ARG A 499 8.18 -13.48 -8.20
C ARG A 499 8.73 -14.86 -8.57
N PRO A 500 9.09 -15.70 -7.59
CA PRO A 500 9.62 -17.05 -7.85
C PRO A 500 8.67 -17.90 -8.72
N GLU A 501 7.36 -17.78 -8.52
CA GLU A 501 6.35 -18.52 -9.27
C GLU A 501 6.33 -18.13 -10.76
N ALA A 502 6.41 -16.84 -11.04
CA ALA A 502 6.44 -16.33 -12.40
C ALA A 502 7.76 -16.69 -13.10
N GLN A 503 8.88 -16.62 -12.38
CA GLN A 503 10.18 -17.07 -12.88
C GLN A 503 10.20 -18.57 -13.18
N ALA A 504 9.55 -19.39 -12.33
CA ALA A 504 9.42 -20.82 -12.56
C ALA A 504 8.54 -21.16 -13.77
N ALA A 505 7.48 -20.38 -14.02
CA ALA A 505 6.56 -20.59 -15.12
C ALA A 505 7.13 -20.15 -16.48
N SER A 506 7.83 -19.00 -16.55
CA SER A 506 8.26 -18.37 -17.80
C SER A 506 9.77 -18.42 -18.06
N GLY A 507 10.55 -19.00 -17.13
CA GLY A 507 12.01 -18.93 -17.19
C GLY A 507 12.54 -17.51 -16.98
N THR A 508 13.84 -17.39 -16.71
CA THR A 508 14.45 -16.09 -16.41
C THR A 508 15.38 -15.57 -17.49
N ASP A 509 15.86 -16.43 -18.40
CA ASP A 509 16.94 -16.11 -19.35
C ASP A 509 16.65 -14.90 -20.25
N TRP A 510 15.40 -14.67 -20.59
CA TRP A 510 14.94 -13.57 -21.43
C TRP A 510 14.66 -12.27 -20.64
N MET A 511 14.54 -12.34 -19.32
CA MET A 511 14.15 -11.20 -18.47
C MET A 511 15.25 -10.14 -18.38
N TYR A 512 16.50 -10.54 -18.31
CA TYR A 512 17.63 -9.61 -18.11
C TYR A 512 17.71 -8.48 -19.15
N PRO A 513 17.70 -8.75 -20.47
CA PRO A 513 17.76 -7.69 -21.46
C PRO A 513 16.55 -6.76 -21.41
N VAL A 514 15.36 -7.30 -21.19
CA VAL A 514 14.12 -6.52 -21.13
C VAL A 514 14.11 -5.63 -19.87
N LEU A 515 14.43 -6.19 -18.70
CA LEU A 515 14.57 -5.43 -17.44
C LEU A 515 15.68 -4.37 -17.53
N SER A 516 16.78 -4.67 -18.23
CA SER A 516 17.86 -3.68 -18.42
C SER A 516 17.35 -2.37 -19.04
N LEU A 517 16.38 -2.43 -19.96
CA LEU A 517 15.79 -1.24 -20.59
C LEU A 517 15.07 -0.35 -19.55
N ASN A 518 14.42 -0.95 -18.55
CA ASN A 518 13.69 -0.24 -17.51
C ASN A 518 14.59 0.41 -16.44
N LEU A 519 15.89 0.14 -16.41
CA LEU A 519 16.83 0.91 -15.59
C LEU A 519 16.91 2.39 -15.98
N ASN A 520 16.41 2.78 -17.15
CA ASN A 520 16.29 4.17 -17.57
C ASN A 520 14.82 4.64 -17.62
N ASP A 521 13.94 4.03 -16.83
CA ASP A 521 12.55 4.49 -16.72
C ASP A 521 12.51 5.91 -16.13
N PRO A 522 11.60 6.80 -16.58
CA PRO A 522 11.46 8.12 -16.00
C PRO A 522 11.14 8.10 -14.49
N TYR A 523 10.39 7.10 -14.02
CA TYR A 523 9.96 6.99 -12.62
C TYR A 523 11.00 6.25 -11.77
N ALA A 524 11.48 6.91 -10.71
CA ALA A 524 12.45 6.31 -9.78
C ALA A 524 11.92 5.03 -9.13
N ALA A 525 10.64 4.96 -8.80
CA ALA A 525 10.02 3.76 -8.26
C ALA A 525 10.07 2.56 -9.23
N VAL A 526 9.84 2.77 -10.53
CA VAL A 526 9.98 1.70 -11.54
C VAL A 526 11.43 1.25 -11.64
N ARG A 527 12.38 2.20 -11.64
CA ARG A 527 13.82 1.88 -11.64
C ARG A 527 14.24 1.08 -10.41
N PHE A 528 13.72 1.45 -9.23
CA PHE A 528 13.97 0.71 -7.98
C PHE A 528 13.51 -0.75 -8.08
N ILE A 529 12.24 -0.97 -8.47
CA ILE A 529 11.68 -2.32 -8.62
C ILE A 529 12.47 -3.12 -9.66
N THR A 530 12.83 -2.48 -10.78
CA THR A 530 13.66 -3.11 -11.83
C THR A 530 15.01 -3.54 -11.27
N TYR A 531 15.66 -2.68 -10.51
CA TYR A 531 16.95 -2.99 -9.89
C TYR A 531 16.84 -4.14 -8.88
N ALA A 532 15.85 -4.10 -8.00
CA ALA A 532 15.60 -5.17 -7.04
C ALA A 532 15.37 -6.51 -7.75
N THR A 533 14.49 -6.53 -8.75
CA THR A 533 14.22 -7.74 -9.56
C THR A 533 15.48 -8.24 -10.27
N LEU A 534 16.25 -7.36 -10.91
CA LEU A 534 17.49 -7.76 -11.59
C LEU A 534 18.53 -8.33 -10.61
N ARG A 535 18.73 -7.70 -9.47
CA ARG A 535 19.72 -8.13 -8.47
C ARG A 535 19.43 -9.54 -7.96
N ASP A 536 18.16 -9.90 -7.85
CA ASP A 536 17.74 -11.22 -7.37
C ASP A 536 17.86 -12.32 -8.45
N LEU A 537 18.04 -11.93 -9.73
CA LEU A 537 18.31 -12.91 -10.78
C LEU A 537 19.73 -13.50 -10.68
N PRO A 538 19.92 -14.79 -11.01
CA PRO A 538 21.23 -15.44 -10.96
C PRO A 538 22.33 -14.66 -11.70
N GLY A 539 23.45 -14.41 -11.04
CA GLY A 539 24.61 -13.70 -11.62
C GLY A 539 24.52 -12.17 -11.61
N MET A 540 23.46 -11.58 -11.03
CA MET A 540 23.30 -10.13 -10.94
C MET A 540 23.44 -9.55 -9.52
N ALA A 541 23.69 -10.37 -8.52
CA ALA A 541 23.75 -9.94 -7.11
C ALA A 541 24.81 -8.86 -6.82
N ASP A 542 25.88 -8.79 -7.62
CA ASP A 542 26.95 -7.80 -7.55
C ASP A 542 26.75 -6.58 -8.46
N PHE A 543 25.61 -6.52 -9.19
CA PHE A 543 25.29 -5.38 -10.05
C PHE A 543 24.87 -4.17 -9.21
N GLU A 544 25.70 -3.12 -9.23
CA GLU A 544 25.43 -1.88 -8.51
C GLU A 544 24.72 -0.88 -9.40
N TYR A 545 23.69 -0.24 -8.86
CA TYR A 545 22.87 0.73 -9.56
C TYR A 545 22.28 1.78 -8.61
N GLU A 546 22.36 3.06 -9.00
CA GLU A 546 21.74 4.18 -8.30
C GLU A 546 20.45 4.59 -9.01
N TYR A 547 19.32 4.18 -8.46
CA TYR A 547 18.01 4.36 -9.11
C TYR A 547 17.46 5.81 -8.97
N VAL A 548 17.99 6.61 -8.07
CA VAL A 548 17.58 8.01 -7.83
C VAL A 548 18.27 8.98 -8.80
N GLY A 549 19.32 8.55 -9.46
CA GLY A 549 20.09 9.35 -10.40
C GLY A 549 19.29 9.87 -11.58
N ASP A 550 19.75 10.97 -12.17
CA ASP A 550 19.21 11.49 -13.42
C ASP A 550 19.61 10.60 -14.64
N GLU A 551 19.12 10.94 -15.84
CA GLU A 551 19.38 10.16 -17.04
C GLU A 551 20.89 10.00 -17.37
N SER A 552 21.74 10.93 -16.94
CA SER A 552 23.19 10.84 -17.16
C SER A 552 23.83 9.71 -16.34
N VAL A 553 23.21 9.35 -15.20
CA VAL A 553 23.62 8.27 -14.32
C VAL A 553 22.94 6.95 -14.72
N THR A 554 21.65 6.97 -15.01
CA THR A 554 20.83 5.77 -15.24
C THR A 554 21.05 5.16 -16.63
N LYS A 555 21.05 5.97 -17.67
CA LYS A 555 21.16 5.52 -19.08
C LYS A 555 22.41 4.69 -19.40
N PRO A 556 23.62 5.02 -18.93
CA PRO A 556 24.79 4.18 -19.15
C PRO A 556 24.67 2.79 -18.52
N ARG A 557 23.93 2.66 -17.43
CA ARG A 557 23.76 1.39 -16.69
C ARG A 557 22.90 0.38 -17.45
N VAL A 558 21.98 0.82 -18.30
CA VAL A 558 21.24 -0.06 -19.23
C VAL A 558 22.21 -0.93 -20.03
N LYS A 559 23.21 -0.29 -20.64
CA LYS A 559 24.21 -1.00 -21.44
C LYS A 559 25.06 -1.96 -20.58
N VAL A 560 25.48 -1.51 -19.39
CA VAL A 560 26.30 -2.33 -18.48
C VAL A 560 25.55 -3.59 -18.03
N ALA A 561 24.26 -3.46 -17.66
CA ALA A 561 23.44 -4.60 -17.28
C ALA A 561 23.24 -5.58 -18.44
N TYR A 562 22.92 -5.06 -19.63
CA TYR A 562 22.77 -5.88 -20.82
C TYR A 562 24.07 -6.61 -21.21
N GLU A 563 25.23 -5.92 -21.21
CA GLU A 563 26.52 -6.50 -21.55
C GLU A 563 26.97 -7.55 -20.55
N LYS A 564 26.71 -7.34 -19.24
CA LYS A 564 26.98 -8.33 -18.20
C LYS A 564 26.18 -9.61 -18.46
N TRP A 565 24.86 -9.49 -18.68
CA TRP A 565 24.06 -10.66 -19.05
C TRP A 565 24.55 -11.32 -20.33
N PHE A 566 24.73 -10.57 -21.40
CA PHE A 566 25.06 -11.11 -22.73
C PHE A 566 26.39 -11.87 -22.77
N ASN A 567 27.40 -11.38 -22.05
CA ASN A 567 28.75 -11.93 -22.07
C ASN A 567 28.99 -13.00 -20.99
N GLU A 568 28.37 -12.87 -19.82
CA GLU A 568 28.70 -13.66 -18.62
C GLU A 568 27.61 -14.65 -18.22
N ILE A 569 26.32 -14.30 -18.41
CA ILE A 569 25.19 -15.05 -17.83
C ILE A 569 24.45 -15.85 -18.90
N ARG A 570 24.18 -15.23 -20.05
CA ARG A 570 23.36 -15.79 -21.13
C ARG A 570 23.76 -17.22 -21.51
N PRO A 571 22.81 -18.20 -21.50
CA PRO A 571 23.07 -19.55 -21.97
C PRO A 571 23.39 -19.54 -23.49
N LYS A 572 24.49 -20.16 -23.89
CA LYS A 572 24.95 -20.11 -25.30
C LYS A 572 24.11 -20.96 -26.23
N ASP A 573 23.52 -22.01 -25.70
CA ASP A 573 22.72 -22.99 -26.47
C ASP A 573 21.20 -22.73 -26.34
N HIS A 574 20.79 -21.66 -25.64
CA HIS A 574 19.38 -21.30 -25.51
C HIS A 574 18.88 -20.57 -26.77
N VAL A 575 17.71 -20.96 -27.24
CA VAL A 575 17.01 -20.30 -28.33
C VAL A 575 15.87 -19.48 -27.74
N PHE A 576 15.97 -18.16 -27.88
CA PHE A 576 14.97 -17.24 -27.34
C PHE A 576 13.74 -17.18 -28.23
N GLU A 577 12.56 -17.13 -27.61
CA GLU A 577 11.30 -16.99 -28.32
C GLU A 577 11.12 -15.56 -28.86
N PRO A 578 10.67 -15.41 -30.12
CA PRO A 578 10.47 -14.10 -30.74
C PRO A 578 9.48 -13.20 -29.99
N THR A 579 8.56 -13.76 -29.22
CA THR A 579 7.59 -13.03 -28.38
C THR A 579 8.27 -12.13 -27.36
N THR A 580 9.47 -12.48 -26.92
CA THR A 580 10.27 -11.67 -25.97
C THR A 580 11.06 -10.54 -26.65
N LEU A 581 10.85 -10.29 -27.94
CA LEU A 581 11.59 -9.33 -28.79
C LEU A 581 13.08 -9.67 -28.93
N LEU A 582 13.47 -10.89 -28.65
CA LEU A 582 14.83 -11.37 -28.82
C LEU A 582 14.94 -12.22 -30.10
N GLN A 583 16.09 -12.13 -30.73
CA GLN A 583 16.50 -13.08 -31.76
C GLN A 583 17.02 -14.37 -31.11
N PRO A 584 17.09 -15.49 -31.80
CA PRO A 584 17.61 -16.74 -31.25
C PRO A 584 18.97 -16.64 -30.58
N ASN A 585 19.79 -15.67 -30.93
CA ASN A 585 21.11 -15.40 -30.37
C ASN A 585 21.09 -14.45 -29.14
N GLY A 586 19.93 -13.99 -28.68
CA GLY A 586 19.76 -13.09 -27.56
C GLY A 586 19.94 -11.60 -27.87
N LEU A 587 20.16 -11.22 -29.12
CA LEU A 587 20.12 -9.81 -29.52
C LEU A 587 18.66 -9.36 -29.67
N PHE A 588 18.39 -8.11 -29.39
CA PHE A 588 17.07 -7.54 -29.68
C PHE A 588 16.74 -7.59 -31.19
N GLN A 589 15.46 -7.78 -31.47
CA GLN A 589 14.95 -7.66 -32.84
C GLN A 589 15.14 -6.21 -33.33
N PRO A 590 15.75 -6.00 -34.53
CA PRO A 590 16.05 -4.67 -34.99
C PRO A 590 14.80 -3.77 -35.10
N GLY A 591 14.85 -2.60 -34.49
CA GLY A 591 13.80 -1.59 -34.56
C GLY A 591 12.58 -1.82 -33.66
N GLU A 592 12.30 -3.05 -33.23
CA GLU A 592 11.07 -3.36 -32.47
C GLU A 592 11.05 -2.70 -31.09
N VAL A 593 12.14 -2.77 -30.34
CA VAL A 593 12.24 -2.10 -29.03
C VAL A 593 12.06 -0.59 -29.19
N ALA A 594 12.68 0.02 -30.20
CA ALA A 594 12.53 1.46 -30.44
C ALA A 594 11.08 1.81 -30.78
N ARG A 595 10.43 1.02 -31.66
CA ARG A 595 9.02 1.18 -32.02
C ARG A 595 8.12 1.12 -30.79
N MET A 596 8.32 0.15 -29.91
CA MET A 596 7.49 0.00 -28.72
C MET A 596 7.70 1.14 -27.73
N LEU A 597 8.93 1.58 -27.54
CA LEU A 597 9.23 2.73 -26.67
C LEU A 597 8.67 4.05 -27.21
N GLU A 598 8.55 4.22 -28.53
CA GLU A 598 7.87 5.37 -29.16
C GLU A 598 6.35 5.36 -28.87
N LEU A 599 5.76 4.19 -28.66
CA LEU A 599 4.34 4.00 -28.33
C LEU A 599 4.07 4.01 -26.82
N ARG A 600 5.09 4.23 -25.97
CA ARG A 600 4.96 4.22 -24.52
C ARG A 600 3.93 5.25 -24.06
N ASP A 601 3.04 4.83 -23.16
CA ASP A 601 2.14 5.74 -22.45
C ASP A 601 2.93 6.53 -21.41
N ASN A 602 3.24 7.77 -21.73
CA ASN A 602 4.00 8.69 -20.89
C ASN A 602 3.09 9.69 -20.15
N ARG A 603 1.79 9.43 -20.07
CA ARG A 603 0.91 10.28 -19.25
C ARG A 603 1.41 10.31 -17.81
N PRO A 604 1.30 11.47 -17.12
CA PRO A 604 1.66 11.55 -15.70
C PRO A 604 0.78 10.63 -14.86
N ILE A 605 1.40 9.77 -14.06
CA ILE A 605 0.75 8.84 -13.12
C ILE A 605 1.13 9.22 -11.70
N PHE A 606 0.13 9.30 -10.82
CA PHE A 606 0.26 9.63 -9.41
C PHE A 606 -0.35 8.50 -8.58
N LEU A 607 0.45 7.52 -8.21
CA LEU A 607 0.04 6.45 -7.30
C LEU A 607 0.74 6.65 -5.97
N ALA A 608 0.09 7.37 -5.09
CA ALA A 608 0.46 7.57 -3.70
C ALA A 608 -0.73 7.17 -2.81
N GLU A 609 -0.41 6.58 -1.67
CA GLU A 609 -1.37 6.22 -0.62
C GLU A 609 -2.10 7.44 -0.05
#